data_7cb22c363521e441a002d33be08068c6
#
_entry.id   7cb22c363521e441a002d33be08068c6
#
_cell.length_a   1.000
_cell.length_b   1.000
_cell.length_c   1.000
_cell.angle_alpha   90.00
_cell.angle_beta   90.00
_cell.angle_gamma   90.00
#
_symmetry.space_group_name_H-M   'P 1'
#
loop_
_entity.id
_entity.type
_entity.pdbx_description
1 polymer ?
#
loop_
_entity_poly.entity_id
_entity_poly.type
_entity_poly.pdbx_seq_one_letter_code
_entity_poly.pdbx_strand_id
1 'polypeptide(L)'
;MNRQFKEIDETIRGLNQSTDAHFRWLVKILRFIDSRNVDLPDVCSKEAHLHCEFGYWLNTRLLEEREDTNFLLDINKKHIRVHQACHNLINAIEEHHQTNEHFDLFEQSLLAFTDALTIYKVHLLQLRTSYDALTGLPLRRILDESFGSMNKELGANGLYLLLLDIDHFKKVNDNYGHLNGDIVLRSLALNISNNIRRSESMYRYGGEEFIVLLHASNDREAVTVAERLRRDIARLETIAGENIIRITFTGGLTRIHQDETLREVLERADIALYTGKKSGRNCTQLINRDLATQKFCD
;
A
#
# COMPACT_ATOMS: atom_id res chain seq x y z
N MET A 1 -2.61 10.57 -5.33
CA MET A 1 -2.22 9.15 -5.31
C MET A 1 -1.38 8.94 -4.05
N ASN A 2 -1.76 8.01 -3.19
CA ASN A 2 -1.10 7.78 -1.89
C ASN A 2 0.40 7.50 -2.14
N ARG A 3 1.28 8.16 -1.35
CA ARG A 3 2.74 8.03 -1.45
C ARG A 3 3.18 6.55 -1.33
N GLN A 4 2.56 5.80 -0.44
CA GLN A 4 2.83 4.37 -0.22
C GLN A 4 2.53 3.49 -1.44
N PHE A 5 1.37 3.69 -2.09
CA PHE A 5 1.00 2.93 -3.29
C PHE A 5 2.00 3.14 -4.44
N LYS A 6 2.39 4.41 -4.69
CA LYS A 6 3.39 4.75 -5.72
C LYS A 6 4.74 4.11 -5.42
N GLU A 7 5.13 4.11 -4.17
CA GLU A 7 6.38 3.54 -3.69
C GLU A 7 6.45 2.01 -3.87
N ILE A 8 5.34 1.29 -3.62
CA ILE A 8 5.25 -0.15 -3.88
C ILE A 8 5.43 -0.44 -5.38
N ASP A 9 4.77 0.30 -6.26
CA ASP A 9 4.89 0.12 -7.72
C ASP A 9 6.32 0.42 -8.21
N GLU A 10 6.98 1.45 -7.68
CA GLU A 10 8.38 1.78 -7.98
C GLU A 10 9.32 0.67 -7.48
N THR A 11 9.06 0.10 -6.31
CA THR A 11 9.82 -1.03 -5.76
C THR A 11 9.70 -2.28 -6.63
N ILE A 12 8.48 -2.66 -7.02
CA ILE A 12 8.25 -3.82 -7.90
C ILE A 12 8.96 -3.61 -9.25
N ARG A 13 8.91 -2.42 -9.81
CA ARG A 13 9.59 -2.10 -11.07
C ARG A 13 11.11 -2.22 -10.94
N GLY A 14 11.68 -1.61 -9.90
CA GLY A 14 13.13 -1.69 -9.63
C GLY A 14 13.59 -3.12 -9.37
N LEU A 15 12.83 -3.91 -8.61
CA LEU A 15 13.11 -5.32 -8.37
C LEU A 15 13.14 -6.13 -9.68
N ASN A 16 12.15 -5.95 -10.56
CA ASN A 16 12.12 -6.66 -11.83
C ASN A 16 13.29 -6.25 -12.74
N GLN A 17 13.57 -4.94 -12.88
CA GLN A 17 14.68 -4.46 -13.72
C GLN A 17 16.04 -4.96 -13.24
N SER A 18 16.30 -4.91 -11.94
CA SER A 18 17.56 -5.38 -11.35
C SER A 18 17.69 -6.90 -11.41
N THR A 19 16.58 -7.65 -11.28
CA THR A 19 16.54 -9.10 -11.46
C THR A 19 16.85 -9.47 -12.91
N ASP A 20 16.29 -8.79 -13.89
CA ASP A 20 16.59 -9.01 -15.32
C ASP A 20 18.07 -8.74 -15.63
N ALA A 21 18.66 -7.71 -15.02
CA ALA A 21 20.10 -7.44 -15.15
C ALA A 21 20.94 -8.56 -14.57
N HIS A 22 20.54 -9.14 -13.42
CA HIS A 22 21.20 -10.26 -12.81
C HIS A 22 21.11 -11.55 -13.67
N PHE A 23 19.99 -11.81 -14.32
CA PHE A 23 19.89 -12.90 -15.29
C PHE A 23 20.77 -12.68 -16.53
N ARG A 24 20.89 -11.45 -17.04
CA ARG A 24 21.86 -11.13 -18.11
C ARG A 24 23.30 -11.40 -17.68
N TRP A 25 23.65 -11.14 -16.43
CA TRP A 25 24.94 -11.50 -15.86
C TRP A 25 25.14 -13.01 -15.86
N LEU A 26 24.14 -13.83 -15.45
CA LEU A 26 24.22 -15.30 -15.54
C LEU A 26 24.48 -15.81 -16.96
N VAL A 27 23.85 -15.21 -17.97
CA VAL A 27 24.10 -15.58 -19.38
C VAL A 27 25.56 -15.32 -19.78
N LYS A 28 26.17 -14.23 -19.28
CA LYS A 28 27.61 -13.97 -19.52
C LYS A 28 28.47 -15.05 -18.90
N ILE A 29 28.16 -15.53 -17.69
CA ILE A 29 28.86 -16.63 -17.03
C ILE A 29 28.78 -17.92 -17.84
N LEU A 30 27.56 -18.28 -18.30
CA LEU A 30 27.34 -19.47 -19.14
C LEU A 30 28.17 -19.40 -20.43
N ARG A 31 28.24 -18.24 -21.09
CA ARG A 31 29.09 -18.02 -22.27
C ARG A 31 30.60 -18.18 -21.96
N PHE A 32 31.03 -17.68 -20.81
CA PHE A 32 32.43 -17.86 -20.37
C PHE A 32 32.77 -19.34 -20.13
N ILE A 33 31.87 -20.08 -19.47
CA ILE A 33 32.09 -21.53 -19.25
C ILE A 33 32.19 -22.30 -20.57
N ASP A 34 31.37 -21.94 -21.56
CA ASP A 34 31.33 -22.59 -22.88
C ASP A 34 32.55 -22.22 -23.76
N SER A 35 32.79 -20.95 -23.97
CA SER A 35 33.72 -20.48 -25.02
C SER A 35 35.03 -19.88 -24.51
N ARG A 36 35.14 -19.60 -23.20
CA ARG A 36 36.28 -18.91 -22.54
C ARG A 36 36.71 -17.59 -23.21
N ASN A 37 35.86 -17.06 -24.07
CA ASN A 37 36.16 -15.89 -24.93
C ASN A 37 35.39 -14.62 -24.49
N VAL A 38 35.05 -14.50 -23.23
CA VAL A 38 34.35 -13.33 -22.66
C VAL A 38 35.25 -12.74 -21.58
N ASP A 39 35.57 -11.47 -21.72
CA ASP A 39 36.23 -10.71 -20.66
C ASP A 39 35.23 -10.54 -19.48
N LEU A 40 35.56 -11.06 -18.31
CA LEU A 40 34.72 -11.08 -17.11
C LEU A 40 35.39 -10.34 -15.93
N PRO A 41 35.89 -9.11 -16.12
CA PRO A 41 36.59 -8.41 -15.05
C PRO A 41 35.75 -8.23 -13.78
N ASP A 42 34.42 -8.07 -13.95
CA ASP A 42 33.49 -7.79 -12.85
C ASP A 42 32.98 -9.05 -12.14
N VAL A 43 33.10 -10.23 -12.75
CA VAL A 43 32.53 -11.48 -12.24
C VAL A 43 33.48 -12.19 -11.28
N CYS A 44 34.80 -12.05 -11.50
CA CYS A 44 35.81 -12.73 -10.73
C CYS A 44 36.24 -12.02 -9.44
N SER A 45 35.73 -10.83 -9.19
CA SER A 45 36.01 -10.09 -7.95
C SER A 45 35.23 -10.66 -6.77
N LYS A 46 35.86 -10.76 -5.60
CA LYS A 46 35.17 -11.09 -4.33
C LYS A 46 34.07 -10.11 -3.98
N GLU A 47 34.15 -8.89 -4.52
CA GLU A 47 33.20 -7.78 -4.30
C GLU A 47 32.22 -7.60 -5.47
N ALA A 48 32.15 -8.54 -6.41
CA ALA A 48 31.30 -8.47 -7.60
C ALA A 48 29.81 -8.22 -7.25
N HIS A 49 29.33 -8.69 -6.11
CA HIS A 49 27.97 -8.44 -5.60
C HIS A 49 27.69 -6.96 -5.31
N LEU A 50 28.69 -6.12 -5.05
CA LEU A 50 28.55 -4.68 -4.83
C LEU A 50 28.47 -3.90 -6.15
N HIS A 51 29.04 -4.43 -7.22
CA HIS A 51 29.18 -3.77 -8.51
C HIS A 51 28.13 -4.20 -9.54
N CYS A 52 27.37 -5.26 -9.27
CA CYS A 52 26.27 -5.64 -10.15
C CYS A 52 25.06 -4.70 -9.98
N GLU A 53 24.28 -4.52 -11.05
CA GLU A 53 23.08 -3.63 -11.03
C GLU A 53 22.09 -4.01 -9.92
N PHE A 54 21.95 -5.31 -9.65
CA PHE A 54 21.09 -5.79 -8.56
C PHE A 54 21.63 -5.36 -7.19
N GLY A 55 22.94 -5.53 -6.94
CA GLY A 55 23.57 -5.12 -5.70
C GLY A 55 23.47 -3.62 -5.46
N TYR A 56 23.64 -2.81 -6.50
CA TYR A 56 23.45 -1.37 -6.41
C TYR A 56 22.01 -0.99 -6.01
N TRP A 57 21.00 -1.56 -6.69
CA TRP A 57 19.60 -1.34 -6.33
C TRP A 57 19.31 -1.76 -4.89
N LEU A 58 19.77 -2.95 -4.49
CA LEU A 58 19.55 -3.50 -3.15
C LEU A 58 20.17 -2.63 -2.05
N ASN A 59 21.44 -2.22 -2.25
CA ASN A 59 22.14 -1.35 -1.30
C ASN A 59 21.45 0.01 -1.16
N THR A 60 20.98 0.60 -2.25
CA THR A 60 20.22 1.85 -2.21
C THR A 60 18.95 1.69 -1.37
N ARG A 61 18.26 0.54 -1.48
CA ARG A 61 17.05 0.25 -0.70
C ARG A 61 17.34 -0.01 0.79
N LEU A 62 18.47 -0.62 1.11
CA LEU A 62 18.88 -0.91 2.49
C LEU A 62 19.29 0.34 3.29
N LEU A 63 19.63 1.45 2.62
CA LEU A 63 19.96 2.72 3.28
C LEU A 63 18.75 3.41 3.92
N GLU A 64 17.54 3.02 3.57
CA GLU A 64 16.30 3.58 4.08
C GLU A 64 15.68 2.62 5.11
N GLU A 65 15.32 3.13 6.30
CA GLU A 65 14.56 2.35 7.29
C GLU A 65 13.16 2.08 6.74
N ARG A 66 12.84 0.80 6.53
CA ARG A 66 11.58 0.34 5.94
C ARG A 66 11.04 -0.90 6.63
N GLU A 67 9.74 -1.10 6.52
CA GLU A 67 9.06 -2.29 7.05
C GLU A 67 9.52 -3.58 6.35
N ASP A 68 10.01 -3.49 5.10
CA ASP A 68 10.50 -4.62 4.30
C ASP A 68 11.99 -4.94 4.47
N THR A 69 12.69 -4.26 5.38
CA THR A 69 14.13 -4.42 5.63
C THR A 69 14.57 -5.87 5.85
N ASN A 70 13.76 -6.67 6.54
CA ASN A 70 14.08 -8.09 6.80
C ASN A 70 14.15 -8.92 5.50
N PHE A 71 13.23 -8.66 4.55
CA PHE A 71 13.28 -9.31 3.22
C PHE A 71 14.54 -8.89 2.46
N LEU A 72 14.88 -7.61 2.47
CA LEU A 72 16.05 -7.07 1.78
C LEU A 72 17.37 -7.62 2.35
N LEU A 73 17.47 -7.78 3.66
CA LEU A 73 18.63 -8.38 4.33
C LEU A 73 18.80 -9.87 3.98
N ASP A 74 17.70 -10.64 3.94
CA ASP A 74 17.74 -12.05 3.53
C ASP A 74 18.17 -12.19 2.07
N ILE A 75 17.60 -11.38 1.17
CA ILE A 75 17.99 -11.31 -0.23
C ILE A 75 19.47 -10.97 -0.36
N ASN A 76 19.95 -9.96 0.37
CA ASN A 76 21.36 -9.55 0.32
C ASN A 76 22.32 -10.68 0.71
N LYS A 77 22.00 -11.37 1.80
CA LYS A 77 22.78 -12.53 2.26
C LYS A 77 22.88 -13.63 1.19
N LYS A 78 21.78 -13.92 0.52
CA LYS A 78 21.69 -14.95 -0.53
C LYS A 78 22.36 -14.47 -1.82
N HIS A 79 22.21 -13.21 -2.19
CA HIS A 79 22.88 -12.58 -3.31
C HIS A 79 24.41 -12.65 -3.20
N ILE A 80 24.97 -12.32 -2.04
CA ILE A 80 26.41 -12.46 -1.76
C ILE A 80 26.86 -13.91 -1.97
N ARG A 81 26.08 -14.90 -1.50
CA ARG A 81 26.41 -16.32 -1.66
C ARG A 81 26.44 -16.76 -3.13
N VAL A 82 25.51 -16.27 -3.95
CA VAL A 82 25.52 -16.56 -5.40
C VAL A 82 26.84 -16.09 -6.04
N HIS A 83 27.25 -14.84 -5.76
CA HIS A 83 28.48 -14.29 -6.30
C HIS A 83 29.70 -15.02 -5.78
N GLN A 84 29.77 -15.42 -4.50
CA GLN A 84 30.86 -16.23 -3.93
C GLN A 84 30.93 -17.62 -4.55
N ALA A 85 29.81 -18.31 -4.68
CA ALA A 85 29.76 -19.64 -5.29
C ALA A 85 30.14 -19.58 -6.77
N CYS A 86 29.72 -18.54 -7.49
CA CYS A 86 30.11 -18.31 -8.87
C CYS A 86 31.64 -18.07 -8.99
N HIS A 87 32.19 -17.19 -8.16
CA HIS A 87 33.62 -16.92 -8.11
C HIS A 87 34.44 -18.22 -7.89
N ASN A 88 34.06 -19.04 -6.90
CA ASN A 88 34.70 -20.30 -6.60
C ASN A 88 34.61 -21.28 -7.77
N LEU A 89 33.45 -21.39 -8.42
CA LEU A 89 33.26 -22.24 -9.59
C LEU A 89 34.16 -21.80 -10.76
N ILE A 90 34.21 -20.51 -11.06
CA ILE A 90 35.03 -19.97 -12.16
C ILE A 90 36.50 -20.23 -11.90
N ASN A 91 37.02 -19.95 -10.70
CA ASN A 91 38.42 -20.23 -10.35
C ASN A 91 38.73 -21.71 -10.48
N ALA A 92 37.85 -22.59 -10.00
CA ALA A 92 38.03 -24.04 -10.14
C ALA A 92 38.10 -24.50 -11.61
N ILE A 93 37.30 -23.86 -12.50
CA ILE A 93 37.33 -24.11 -13.95
C ILE A 93 38.63 -23.61 -14.58
N GLU A 94 39.12 -22.43 -14.18
CA GLU A 94 40.40 -21.87 -14.70
C GLU A 94 41.56 -22.70 -14.27
N GLU A 95 41.57 -23.20 -13.04
CA GLU A 95 42.64 -24.05 -12.47
C GLU A 95 42.48 -25.54 -12.82
N HIS A 96 41.49 -25.92 -13.63
CA HIS A 96 41.21 -27.30 -14.07
C HIS A 96 40.96 -28.31 -12.93
N HIS A 97 40.37 -27.86 -11.80
CA HIS A 97 40.06 -28.74 -10.67
C HIS A 97 38.59 -28.69 -10.27
N GLN A 98 37.68 -28.24 -11.16
CA GLN A 98 36.26 -28.18 -10.92
C GLN A 98 35.66 -29.56 -10.61
N THR A 99 34.73 -29.58 -9.64
CA THR A 99 34.00 -30.79 -9.23
C THR A 99 32.49 -30.53 -9.30
N ASN A 100 31.72 -31.61 -9.25
CA ASN A 100 30.24 -31.48 -9.15
C ASN A 100 29.83 -30.64 -7.94
N GLU A 101 30.58 -30.69 -6.84
CA GLU A 101 30.32 -29.92 -5.63
C GLU A 101 30.33 -28.40 -5.89
N HIS A 102 31.20 -27.88 -6.76
CA HIS A 102 31.23 -26.48 -7.14
C HIS A 102 29.93 -26.07 -7.89
N PHE A 103 29.48 -26.96 -8.80
CA PHE A 103 28.24 -26.72 -9.53
C PHE A 103 27.02 -26.82 -8.61
N ASP A 104 26.95 -27.83 -7.75
CA ASP A 104 25.87 -28.02 -6.78
C ASP A 104 25.75 -26.83 -5.83
N LEU A 105 26.88 -26.29 -5.33
CA LEU A 105 26.91 -25.13 -4.46
C LEU A 105 26.39 -23.86 -5.18
N PHE A 106 26.79 -23.67 -6.44
CA PHE A 106 26.35 -22.56 -7.24
C PHE A 106 24.83 -22.67 -7.52
N GLU A 107 24.33 -23.84 -7.92
CA GLU A 107 22.91 -24.12 -8.14
C GLU A 107 22.08 -23.85 -6.87
N GLN A 108 22.49 -24.44 -5.74
CA GLN A 108 21.79 -24.24 -4.45
C GLN A 108 21.74 -22.78 -4.05
N SER A 109 22.86 -22.05 -4.25
CA SER A 109 22.92 -20.62 -3.92
C SER A 109 21.97 -19.81 -4.82
N LEU A 110 21.92 -20.13 -6.11
CA LEU A 110 21.05 -19.49 -7.10
C LEU A 110 19.58 -19.75 -6.81
N LEU A 111 19.22 -21.00 -6.51
CA LEU A 111 17.85 -21.37 -6.14
C LEU A 111 17.42 -20.64 -4.86
N ALA A 112 18.25 -20.65 -3.82
CA ALA A 112 17.95 -19.95 -2.57
C ALA A 112 17.75 -18.43 -2.78
N PHE A 113 18.54 -17.81 -3.66
CA PHE A 113 18.37 -16.40 -4.02
C PHE A 113 17.07 -16.16 -4.78
N THR A 114 16.74 -17.00 -5.76
CA THR A 114 15.52 -16.90 -6.56
C THR A 114 14.27 -17.07 -5.69
N ASP A 115 14.31 -17.99 -4.73
CA ASP A 115 13.24 -18.19 -3.75
C ASP A 115 13.01 -16.94 -2.90
N ALA A 116 14.08 -16.30 -2.41
CA ALA A 116 13.96 -15.07 -1.63
C ALA A 116 13.36 -13.92 -2.45
N LEU A 117 13.78 -13.77 -3.72
CA LEU A 117 13.19 -12.79 -4.63
C LEU A 117 11.70 -13.05 -4.84
N THR A 118 11.32 -14.32 -5.01
CA THR A 118 9.92 -14.73 -5.21
C THR A 118 9.09 -14.42 -3.99
N ILE A 119 9.55 -14.76 -2.79
CA ILE A 119 8.88 -14.46 -1.53
C ILE A 119 8.67 -12.95 -1.37
N TYR A 120 9.70 -12.15 -1.61
CA TYR A 120 9.61 -10.70 -1.51
C TYR A 120 8.65 -10.11 -2.57
N LYS A 121 8.72 -10.59 -3.81
CA LYS A 121 7.81 -10.17 -4.88
C LYS A 121 6.35 -10.47 -4.55
N VAL A 122 6.07 -11.66 -4.02
CA VAL A 122 4.72 -12.04 -3.56
C VAL A 122 4.25 -11.10 -2.44
N HIS A 123 5.10 -10.81 -1.47
CA HIS A 123 4.80 -9.84 -0.41
C HIS A 123 4.45 -8.45 -0.97
N LEU A 124 5.25 -7.91 -1.90
CA LEU A 124 4.98 -6.62 -2.54
C LEU A 124 3.66 -6.62 -3.34
N LEU A 125 3.34 -7.71 -4.04
CA LEU A 125 2.08 -7.85 -4.75
C LEU A 125 0.88 -7.93 -3.80
N GLN A 126 1.02 -8.61 -2.66
CA GLN A 126 0.00 -8.62 -1.62
C GLN A 126 -0.22 -7.23 -1.02
N LEU A 127 0.86 -6.49 -0.73
CA LEU A 127 0.77 -5.10 -0.30
C LEU A 127 0.08 -4.24 -1.37
N ARG A 128 0.47 -4.39 -2.63
CA ARG A 128 -0.13 -3.64 -3.75
C ARG A 128 -1.64 -3.87 -3.85
N THR A 129 -2.10 -5.13 -3.71
CA THR A 129 -3.53 -5.47 -3.74
C THR A 129 -4.29 -5.03 -2.49
N SER A 130 -3.59 -4.53 -1.47
CA SER A 130 -4.20 -3.94 -0.28
C SER A 130 -4.59 -2.47 -0.45
N TYR A 131 -4.23 -1.88 -1.59
CA TYR A 131 -4.58 -0.50 -1.93
C TYR A 131 -5.49 -0.45 -3.16
N ASP A 132 -6.41 0.49 -3.14
CA ASP A 132 -7.30 0.76 -4.28
C ASP A 132 -6.54 1.44 -5.42
N ALA A 133 -6.54 0.83 -6.61
CA ALA A 133 -5.80 1.34 -7.77
C ALA A 133 -6.31 2.69 -8.28
N LEU A 134 -7.60 3.02 -8.05
CA LEU A 134 -8.21 4.26 -8.50
C LEU A 134 -7.84 5.44 -7.60
N THR A 135 -8.01 5.28 -6.29
CA THR A 135 -7.84 6.36 -5.31
C THR A 135 -6.49 6.34 -4.61
N GLY A 136 -5.78 5.20 -4.65
CA GLY A 136 -4.55 4.96 -3.90
C GLY A 136 -4.76 4.79 -2.39
N LEU A 137 -5.99 4.72 -1.93
CA LEU A 137 -6.31 4.52 -0.52
C LEU A 137 -6.12 3.05 -0.12
N PRO A 138 -5.75 2.77 1.15
CA PRO A 138 -5.81 1.43 1.68
C PRO A 138 -7.25 0.91 1.61
N LEU A 139 -7.38 -0.37 1.28
CA LEU A 139 -8.67 -1.07 1.25
C LEU A 139 -9.06 -1.53 2.66
N ARG A 140 -10.33 -1.91 2.81
CA ARG A 140 -10.91 -2.47 4.04
C ARG A 140 -10.00 -3.51 4.70
N ARG A 141 -9.31 -4.37 3.93
CA ARG A 141 -8.44 -5.42 4.48
C ARG A 141 -7.35 -4.86 5.40
N ILE A 142 -6.71 -3.74 5.03
CA ILE A 142 -5.69 -3.11 5.90
C ILE A 142 -6.32 -2.64 7.22
N LEU A 143 -7.54 -2.11 7.17
CA LEU A 143 -8.27 -1.71 8.38
C LEU A 143 -8.58 -2.93 9.26
N ASP A 144 -9.08 -4.02 8.68
CA ASP A 144 -9.38 -5.26 9.41
C ASP A 144 -8.13 -5.82 10.11
N GLU A 145 -6.96 -5.81 9.44
CA GLU A 145 -5.69 -6.31 9.97
C GLU A 145 -5.11 -5.41 11.08
N SER A 146 -5.24 -4.09 10.96
CA SER A 146 -4.62 -3.11 11.86
C SER A 146 -5.52 -2.66 13.03
N PHE A 147 -6.84 -2.85 12.93
CA PHE A 147 -7.80 -2.32 13.90
C PHE A 147 -7.52 -2.78 15.34
N GLY A 148 -7.18 -4.05 15.53
CA GLY A 148 -6.91 -4.60 16.87
C GLY A 148 -5.71 -3.97 17.57
N SER A 149 -4.66 -3.58 16.83
CA SER A 149 -3.51 -2.85 17.37
C SER A 149 -3.84 -1.39 17.65
N MET A 150 -4.49 -0.72 16.70
CA MET A 150 -4.94 0.67 16.87
C MET A 150 -5.87 0.82 18.08
N ASN A 151 -6.79 -0.13 18.28
CA ASN A 151 -7.74 -0.10 19.39
C ASN A 151 -7.06 -0.29 20.75
N LYS A 152 -5.96 -1.05 20.83
CA LYS A 152 -5.16 -1.23 22.06
C LYS A 152 -4.33 0.00 22.42
N GLU A 153 -3.90 0.76 21.42
CA GLU A 153 -3.07 1.97 21.57
C GLU A 153 -3.91 3.24 21.82
N LEU A 154 -5.24 3.11 21.98
CA LEU A 154 -6.14 4.21 22.29
C LEU A 154 -5.68 4.91 23.58
N GLY A 155 -5.01 6.07 23.41
CA GLY A 155 -4.62 6.95 24.50
C GLY A 155 -5.80 7.79 25.02
N ALA A 156 -5.47 8.88 25.74
CA ALA A 156 -6.47 9.83 26.27
C ALA A 156 -7.34 10.51 25.19
N ASN A 157 -6.87 10.54 23.93
CA ASN A 157 -7.61 11.05 22.80
C ASN A 157 -8.47 9.93 22.21
N GLY A 158 -9.80 10.12 22.19
CA GLY A 158 -10.72 9.15 21.62
C GLY A 158 -10.49 8.96 20.11
N LEU A 159 -10.77 7.74 19.63
CA LEU A 159 -10.79 7.41 18.20
C LEU A 159 -12.24 7.30 17.73
N TYR A 160 -12.54 7.87 16.58
CA TYR A 160 -13.85 7.86 15.96
C TYR A 160 -13.77 7.28 14.56
N LEU A 161 -14.81 6.56 14.16
CA LEU A 161 -15.00 6.06 12.81
C LEU A 161 -16.10 6.87 12.14
N LEU A 162 -15.77 7.49 11.01
CA LEU A 162 -16.72 8.11 10.09
C LEU A 162 -16.85 7.20 8.87
N LEU A 163 -17.99 6.52 8.73
CA LEU A 163 -18.38 5.82 7.51
C LEU A 163 -19.15 6.81 6.63
N LEU A 164 -18.65 7.08 5.44
CA LEU A 164 -19.28 8.00 4.50
C LEU A 164 -19.60 7.33 3.17
N ASP A 165 -20.66 7.80 2.51
CA ASP A 165 -21.12 7.33 1.21
C ASP A 165 -21.53 8.53 0.36
N ILE A 166 -21.10 8.54 -0.92
CA ILE A 166 -21.37 9.63 -1.84
C ILE A 166 -22.85 9.65 -2.22
N ASP A 167 -23.51 10.77 -1.94
CA ASP A 167 -24.93 10.93 -2.23
C ASP A 167 -25.21 10.84 -3.73
N HIS A 168 -26.11 9.94 -4.10
CA HIS A 168 -26.57 9.77 -5.48
C HIS A 168 -25.45 9.44 -6.50
N PHE A 169 -24.37 8.77 -6.10
CA PHE A 169 -23.25 8.48 -6.98
C PHE A 169 -23.65 7.72 -8.25
N LYS A 170 -24.65 6.83 -8.16
CA LYS A 170 -25.22 6.19 -9.34
C LYS A 170 -25.70 7.21 -10.38
N LYS A 171 -26.36 8.31 -9.95
CA LYS A 171 -26.78 9.36 -10.88
C LYS A 171 -25.61 10.08 -11.53
N VAL A 172 -24.48 10.23 -10.82
CA VAL A 172 -23.25 10.77 -11.41
C VAL A 172 -22.76 9.87 -12.55
N ASN A 173 -22.70 8.55 -12.31
CA ASN A 173 -22.32 7.60 -13.36
C ASN A 173 -23.31 7.56 -14.53
N ASP A 174 -24.61 7.57 -14.24
CA ASP A 174 -25.66 7.54 -15.27
C ASP A 174 -25.65 8.80 -16.15
N ASN A 175 -25.36 9.97 -15.58
CA ASN A 175 -25.37 11.26 -16.28
C ASN A 175 -24.05 11.59 -16.99
N TYR A 176 -22.92 11.23 -16.39
CA TYR A 176 -21.58 11.66 -16.84
C TYR A 176 -20.69 10.49 -17.29
N GLY A 177 -21.13 9.25 -17.10
CA GLY A 177 -20.38 8.05 -17.39
C GLY A 177 -19.37 7.65 -16.28
N HIS A 178 -18.99 6.37 -16.27
CA HIS A 178 -18.12 5.80 -15.24
C HIS A 178 -16.73 6.46 -15.15
N LEU A 179 -16.15 6.89 -16.28
CA LEU A 179 -14.85 7.57 -16.28
C LEU A 179 -14.88 8.88 -15.49
N ASN A 180 -15.98 9.64 -15.61
CA ASN A 180 -16.17 10.87 -14.84
C ASN A 180 -16.51 10.55 -13.38
N GLY A 181 -17.24 9.48 -13.09
CA GLY A 181 -17.42 8.95 -11.75
C GLY A 181 -16.08 8.60 -11.07
N ASP A 182 -15.16 7.98 -11.80
CA ASP A 182 -13.81 7.68 -11.33
C ASP A 182 -13.01 8.96 -10.99
N ILE A 183 -13.17 10.04 -11.76
CA ILE A 183 -12.56 11.34 -11.46
C ILE A 183 -13.13 11.90 -10.15
N VAL A 184 -14.45 11.79 -9.96
CA VAL A 184 -15.12 12.22 -8.73
C VAL A 184 -14.61 11.45 -7.51
N LEU A 185 -14.51 10.13 -7.58
CA LEU A 185 -13.96 9.30 -6.50
C LEU A 185 -12.52 9.70 -6.14
N ARG A 186 -11.65 9.92 -7.13
CA ARG A 186 -10.28 10.42 -6.92
C ARG A 186 -10.25 11.79 -6.27
N SER A 187 -11.11 12.70 -6.73
CA SER A 187 -11.18 14.07 -6.22
C SER A 187 -11.62 14.10 -4.76
N LEU A 188 -12.65 13.33 -4.38
CA LEU A 188 -13.09 13.17 -3.00
C LEU A 188 -11.97 12.60 -2.12
N ALA A 189 -11.36 11.49 -2.54
CA ALA A 189 -10.30 10.82 -1.79
C ALA A 189 -9.10 11.76 -1.54
N LEU A 190 -8.67 12.50 -2.56
CA LEU A 190 -7.58 13.46 -2.46
C LEU A 190 -7.92 14.62 -1.54
N ASN A 191 -9.13 15.19 -1.67
CA ASN A 191 -9.56 16.31 -0.84
C ASN A 191 -9.62 15.92 0.63
N ILE A 192 -10.26 14.81 0.99
CA ILE A 192 -10.34 14.35 2.38
C ILE A 192 -8.94 14.03 2.91
N SER A 193 -8.11 13.27 2.17
CA SER A 193 -6.75 12.91 2.60
C SER A 193 -5.86 14.13 2.87
N ASN A 194 -6.04 15.22 2.14
CA ASN A 194 -5.30 16.47 2.35
C ASN A 194 -5.83 17.29 3.54
N ASN A 195 -7.04 17.03 3.99
CA ASN A 195 -7.73 17.78 5.04
C ASN A 195 -7.84 17.04 6.38
N ILE A 196 -7.29 15.83 6.48
CA ILE A 196 -7.13 15.09 7.74
C ILE A 196 -5.69 15.22 8.27
N ARG A 197 -5.51 14.98 9.57
CA ARG A 197 -4.20 15.02 10.24
C ARG A 197 -3.34 13.81 9.83
N ARG A 198 -2.02 13.89 9.97
CA ARG A 198 -1.10 12.75 9.69
C ARG A 198 -1.35 11.51 10.55
N SER A 199 -1.91 11.70 11.75
CA SER A 199 -2.30 10.61 12.66
C SER A 199 -3.66 10.00 12.33
N GLU A 200 -4.39 10.58 11.38
CA GLU A 200 -5.70 10.15 10.93
C GLU A 200 -5.54 9.37 9.61
N SER A 201 -6.46 8.48 9.34
CA SER A 201 -6.37 7.59 8.17
C SER A 201 -7.70 7.48 7.44
N MET A 202 -7.61 7.28 6.12
CA MET A 202 -8.77 7.09 5.26
C MET A 202 -8.62 5.79 4.48
N TYR A 203 -9.74 5.06 4.34
CA TYR A 203 -9.82 3.77 3.66
C TYR A 203 -10.94 3.80 2.62
N ARG A 204 -10.75 3.09 1.50
CA ARG A 204 -11.86 2.80 0.59
C ARG A 204 -12.54 1.51 1.05
N TYR A 205 -13.79 1.63 1.50
CA TYR A 205 -14.54 0.53 2.09
C TYR A 205 -15.37 -0.25 1.04
N GLY A 206 -15.95 0.48 0.08
CA GLY A 206 -16.77 -0.07 -1.01
C GLY A 206 -16.58 0.70 -2.30
N GLY A 207 -17.51 0.58 -3.23
CA GLY A 207 -17.47 1.28 -4.51
C GLY A 207 -17.43 2.79 -4.35
N GLU A 208 -18.38 3.33 -3.59
CA GLU A 208 -18.59 4.75 -3.29
C GLU A 208 -18.56 5.06 -1.80
N GLU A 209 -18.14 4.07 -0.97
CA GLU A 209 -18.08 4.14 0.48
C GLU A 209 -16.65 4.26 0.97
N PHE A 210 -16.43 5.12 1.94
CA PHE A 210 -15.12 5.35 2.54
C PHE A 210 -15.22 5.38 4.07
N ILE A 211 -14.13 5.03 4.73
CA ILE A 211 -13.98 5.14 6.18
C ILE A 211 -12.88 6.15 6.47
N VAL A 212 -13.13 7.05 7.42
CA VAL A 212 -12.11 7.93 7.98
C VAL A 212 -12.02 7.67 9.47
N LEU A 213 -10.80 7.39 9.96
CA LEU A 213 -10.52 7.31 11.38
C LEU A 213 -10.03 8.68 11.86
N LEU A 214 -10.74 9.26 12.83
CA LEU A 214 -10.51 10.59 13.36
C LEU A 214 -10.10 10.53 14.82
N HIS A 215 -9.11 11.32 15.21
CA HIS A 215 -8.74 11.52 16.60
C HIS A 215 -9.43 12.78 17.16
N ALA A 216 -10.27 12.60 18.19
CA ALA A 216 -10.96 13.69 18.85
C ALA A 216 -11.12 13.42 20.35
N SER A 217 -11.04 14.47 21.18
CA SER A 217 -11.16 14.36 22.62
C SER A 217 -12.60 14.07 23.07
N ASN A 218 -13.59 14.47 22.28
CA ASN A 218 -15.01 14.31 22.55
C ASN A 218 -15.85 14.32 21.26
N ASP A 219 -17.11 13.98 21.38
CA ASP A 219 -18.10 13.90 20.29
C ASP A 219 -18.23 15.21 19.53
N ARG A 220 -18.20 16.37 20.23
CA ARG A 220 -18.33 17.69 19.62
C ARG A 220 -17.16 18.00 18.68
N GLU A 221 -15.93 17.67 19.09
CA GLU A 221 -14.75 17.83 18.25
C GLU A 221 -14.82 16.91 17.03
N ALA A 222 -15.17 15.62 17.22
CA ALA A 222 -15.33 14.66 16.14
C ALA A 222 -16.36 15.11 15.10
N VAL A 223 -17.53 15.57 15.55
CA VAL A 223 -18.57 16.14 14.69
C VAL A 223 -18.08 17.38 13.95
N THR A 224 -17.35 18.27 14.62
CA THR A 224 -16.80 19.47 13.99
C THR A 224 -15.87 19.12 12.82
N VAL A 225 -15.02 18.11 12.99
CA VAL A 225 -14.13 17.62 11.91
C VAL A 225 -14.95 16.99 10.79
N ALA A 226 -15.87 16.08 11.11
CA ALA A 226 -16.71 15.40 10.11
C ALA A 226 -17.55 16.40 9.28
N GLU A 227 -18.16 17.39 9.92
CA GLU A 227 -18.94 18.43 9.26
C GLU A 227 -18.08 19.37 8.42
N ARG A 228 -16.84 19.67 8.85
CA ARG A 228 -15.89 20.42 8.02
C ARG A 228 -15.59 19.65 6.73
N LEU A 229 -15.27 18.36 6.83
CA LEU A 229 -15.00 17.51 5.65
C LEU A 229 -16.23 17.46 4.72
N ARG A 230 -17.44 17.33 5.29
CA ARG A 230 -18.70 17.31 4.51
C ARG A 230 -18.89 18.60 3.72
N ARG A 231 -18.72 19.74 4.37
CA ARG A 231 -18.87 21.06 3.73
C ARG A 231 -17.80 21.30 2.66
N ASP A 232 -16.57 20.89 2.92
CA ASP A 232 -15.48 21.02 1.95
C ASP A 232 -15.79 20.23 0.68
N ILE A 233 -16.30 18.98 0.81
CA ILE A 233 -16.73 18.17 -0.34
C ILE A 233 -17.96 18.78 -1.04
N ALA A 234 -18.96 19.29 -0.30
CA ALA A 234 -20.13 19.90 -0.90
C ALA A 234 -19.80 21.16 -1.73
N ARG A 235 -18.67 21.84 -1.42
CA ARG A 235 -18.18 23.01 -2.16
C ARG A 235 -17.18 22.66 -3.26
N LEU A 236 -16.69 21.42 -3.27
CA LEU A 236 -15.68 20.99 -4.21
C LEU A 236 -16.27 20.92 -5.64
N GLU A 237 -15.62 21.60 -6.56
CA GLU A 237 -15.88 21.52 -7.99
C GLU A 237 -14.91 20.53 -8.62
N THR A 238 -15.43 19.36 -9.04
CA THR A 238 -14.63 18.36 -9.73
C THR A 238 -14.72 18.60 -11.23
N ILE A 239 -13.59 18.97 -11.85
CA ILE A 239 -13.50 19.16 -13.31
C ILE A 239 -13.27 17.79 -13.95
N ALA A 240 -14.22 17.37 -14.79
CA ALA A 240 -14.20 16.10 -15.49
C ALA A 240 -14.49 16.33 -16.99
N GLY A 241 -13.42 16.54 -17.79
CA GLY A 241 -13.54 17.01 -19.17
C GLY A 241 -14.16 18.40 -19.23
N GLU A 242 -15.26 18.54 -19.93
CA GLU A 242 -16.02 19.80 -20.04
C GLU A 242 -17.04 20.00 -18.89
N ASN A 243 -17.19 19.01 -18.01
CA ASN A 243 -18.18 19.02 -16.94
C ASN A 243 -17.58 19.50 -15.62
N ILE A 244 -18.36 20.28 -14.88
CA ILE A 244 -18.12 20.60 -13.48
C ILE A 244 -19.11 19.81 -12.64
N ILE A 245 -18.64 18.82 -11.89
CA ILE A 245 -19.46 17.92 -11.09
C ILE A 245 -19.30 18.29 -9.62
N ARG A 246 -20.43 18.51 -8.94
CA ARG A 246 -20.50 18.70 -7.49
C ARG A 246 -21.21 17.52 -6.86
N ILE A 247 -20.68 17.07 -5.74
CA ILE A 247 -21.23 15.95 -4.98
C ILE A 247 -21.40 16.35 -3.52
N THR A 248 -22.22 15.60 -2.81
CA THR A 248 -22.27 15.61 -1.35
C THR A 248 -22.03 14.20 -0.84
N PHE A 249 -21.79 14.04 0.44
CA PHE A 249 -21.81 12.75 1.09
C PHE A 249 -22.68 12.79 2.36
N THR A 250 -23.16 11.63 2.73
CA THR A 250 -23.78 11.39 4.04
C THR A 250 -22.81 10.57 4.87
N GLY A 251 -22.65 10.91 6.15
CA GLY A 251 -21.72 10.24 7.06
C GLY A 251 -22.40 9.67 8.31
N GLY A 252 -22.01 8.47 8.71
CA GLY A 252 -22.30 7.88 10.02
C GLY A 252 -21.05 7.94 10.90
N LEU A 253 -21.08 8.70 11.98
CA LEU A 253 -19.98 8.92 12.91
C LEU A 253 -20.22 8.17 14.21
N THR A 254 -19.22 7.47 14.73
CA THR A 254 -19.29 6.80 16.03
C THR A 254 -17.95 6.75 16.74
N ARG A 255 -17.95 6.79 18.06
CA ARG A 255 -16.76 6.59 18.88
C ARG A 255 -16.40 5.11 18.93
N ILE A 256 -15.09 4.80 18.85
CA ILE A 256 -14.55 3.47 19.04
C ILE A 256 -14.19 3.28 20.53
N HIS A 257 -14.60 2.16 21.11
CA HIS A 257 -14.24 1.79 22.50
C HIS A 257 -13.25 0.62 22.49
N GLN A 258 -12.40 0.52 23.52
CA GLN A 258 -11.30 -0.46 23.59
C GLN A 258 -11.74 -1.93 23.54
N ASP A 259 -12.96 -2.22 23.96
CA ASP A 259 -13.53 -3.56 24.04
C ASP A 259 -14.31 -3.96 22.76
N GLU A 260 -14.33 -3.11 21.74
CA GLU A 260 -15.12 -3.32 20.53
C GLU A 260 -14.31 -3.93 19.38
N THR A 261 -14.97 -4.78 18.63
CA THR A 261 -14.49 -5.27 17.33
C THR A 261 -14.81 -4.25 16.23
N LEU A 262 -14.02 -4.27 15.15
CA LEU A 262 -14.30 -3.44 13.97
C LEU A 262 -15.73 -3.67 13.43
N ARG A 263 -16.21 -4.91 13.49
CA ARG A 263 -17.55 -5.27 13.02
C ARG A 263 -18.64 -4.52 13.80
N GLU A 264 -18.56 -4.50 15.13
CA GLU A 264 -19.55 -3.81 15.98
C GLU A 264 -19.55 -2.30 15.73
N VAL A 265 -18.36 -1.70 15.55
CA VAL A 265 -18.21 -0.29 15.22
C VAL A 265 -18.81 0.04 13.86
N LEU A 266 -18.56 -0.81 12.85
CA LEU A 266 -19.10 -0.65 11.50
C LEU A 266 -20.62 -0.82 11.45
N GLU A 267 -21.18 -1.82 12.13
CA GLU A 267 -22.64 -2.03 12.21
C GLU A 267 -23.32 -0.79 12.82
N ARG A 268 -22.72 -0.19 13.85
CA ARG A 268 -23.22 1.04 14.45
C ARG A 268 -23.11 2.26 13.52
N ALA A 269 -21.97 2.42 12.84
CA ALA A 269 -21.77 3.51 11.88
C ALA A 269 -22.72 3.40 10.68
N ASP A 270 -23.04 2.18 10.21
CA ASP A 270 -23.98 1.92 9.13
C ASP A 270 -25.42 2.32 9.50
N ILE A 271 -25.87 2.04 10.73
CA ILE A 271 -27.17 2.50 11.26
C ILE A 271 -27.26 4.04 11.18
N ALA A 272 -26.19 4.75 11.57
CA ALA A 272 -26.14 6.20 11.51
C ALA A 272 -26.18 6.70 10.06
N LEU A 273 -25.35 6.12 9.18
CA LEU A 273 -25.32 6.45 7.76
C LEU A 273 -26.69 6.26 7.09
N TYR A 274 -27.33 5.12 7.34
CA TYR A 274 -28.66 4.84 6.83
C TYR A 274 -29.70 5.84 7.31
N THR A 275 -29.64 6.22 8.59
CA THR A 275 -30.51 7.24 9.18
C THR A 275 -30.32 8.59 8.50
N GLY A 276 -29.07 8.98 8.23
CA GLY A 276 -28.73 10.19 7.49
C GLY A 276 -29.27 10.19 6.06
N LYS A 277 -29.10 9.07 5.35
CA LYS A 277 -29.66 8.90 4.00
C LYS A 277 -31.17 9.04 3.96
N LYS A 278 -31.88 8.53 4.96
CA LYS A 278 -33.35 8.69 5.09
C LYS A 278 -33.77 10.08 5.46
N SER A 279 -33.02 10.83 6.23
CA SER A 279 -33.35 12.17 6.71
C SER A 279 -32.94 13.30 5.75
N GLY A 280 -32.67 12.99 4.48
CA GLY A 280 -32.45 13.99 3.42
C GLY A 280 -31.05 14.06 2.86
N ARG A 281 -30.12 13.19 3.31
CA ARG A 281 -28.72 13.15 2.86
C ARG A 281 -27.92 14.41 3.21
N ASN A 282 -26.69 14.52 2.70
CA ASN A 282 -25.79 15.66 2.92
C ASN A 282 -25.74 16.08 4.39
N CYS A 283 -25.48 15.14 5.28
CA CYS A 283 -25.43 15.35 6.74
C CYS A 283 -24.53 14.31 7.40
N THR A 284 -24.09 14.62 8.62
CA THR A 284 -23.44 13.66 9.51
C THR A 284 -24.42 13.24 10.61
N GLN A 285 -24.52 11.95 10.85
CA GLN A 285 -25.25 11.39 11.99
C GLN A 285 -24.23 10.86 12.99
N LEU A 286 -24.24 11.39 14.20
CA LEU A 286 -23.49 10.81 15.31
C LEU A 286 -24.37 9.76 15.99
N ILE A 287 -23.82 8.61 16.26
CA ILE A 287 -24.48 7.54 17.02
C ILE A 287 -23.60 7.12 18.21
N ASN A 288 -24.21 7.02 19.36
CA ASN A 288 -23.56 6.50 20.57
C ASN A 288 -23.72 4.97 20.70
N ARG A 289 -23.15 4.41 21.76
CA ARG A 289 -23.19 2.96 22.05
C ARG A 289 -24.62 2.46 22.32
N ASP A 290 -25.50 3.32 22.84
CA ASP A 290 -26.91 3.01 23.14
C ASP A 290 -27.80 3.16 21.90
N LEU A 291 -27.23 3.32 20.71
CA LEU A 291 -27.90 3.52 19.43
C LEU A 291 -28.73 4.79 19.35
N ALA A 292 -28.53 5.76 20.24
CA ALA A 292 -29.12 7.09 20.12
C ALA A 292 -28.40 7.89 19.04
N THR A 293 -29.15 8.40 18.06
CA THR A 293 -28.63 9.16 16.92
C THR A 293 -28.88 10.67 17.07
N GLN A 294 -27.90 11.46 16.65
CA GLN A 294 -28.01 12.92 16.57
C GLN A 294 -27.55 13.41 15.19
N LYS A 295 -28.42 14.14 14.49
CA LYS A 295 -28.16 14.69 13.16
C LYS A 295 -27.45 16.03 13.23
N PHE A 296 -26.45 16.18 12.36
CA PHE A 296 -25.73 17.43 12.10
C PHE A 296 -25.81 17.73 10.60
N CYS A 297 -26.42 18.84 10.26
CA CYS A 297 -26.50 19.43 8.93
C CYS A 297 -26.73 20.93 9.07
N ASP A 298 -26.38 21.71 8.06
CA ASP A 298 -26.73 23.13 7.99
C ASP A 298 -28.18 23.31 7.60
#